data_7207678c15fe5bfc8da0dc4f0596a091
#
_entry.id   7207678c15fe5bfc8da0dc4f0596a091
#
_cell.length_a   1.000
_cell.length_b   1.000
_cell.length_c   1.000
_cell.angle_alpha   90.00
_cell.angle_beta   90.00
_cell.angle_gamma   90.00
#
_symmetry.space_group_name_H-M   'P 1'
#
loop_
_entity.id
_entity.type
_entity.pdbx_description
1 polymer ?
#
loop_
_entity_poly.entity_id
_entity_poly.type
_entity_poly.pdbx_seq_one_letter_code
_entity_poly.pdbx_strand_id
1 'polypeptide(L)'
;MVQREAILKGNITGVFFRYVTPGVIGMVGMSLYILADTYFIANGVGRLGLAALNIGLPAYNLIFGIGALLGIGGGTVFSILHGRGELGRANRPFTISAVLGTAFSLLFALLGLVAAEPIAFLLGATEETALYTTTYLRVILLFSPAFILNNIMTAFVRNDGNPHLAMAAMTISTLTNIVLDYVCIYPLKLGMFGAALATGLGSVLGLLIQLTHFLRRGNSLRLQRIRPTVRETLQIMRCGISNFITEFSAGIVILAFNAVILRLAGNTGVAAYGIAANIAIVCTAFFNGIGQGVQPIISTNYGALQMGRVWRAFLLAAACAGVIGLLFYSAGMLFPTQIAGLFNQEKSPELTALAVRAFHLYFLAFALMGFNIITITTLSAMAQLKEAFALSILRGVAVILPVLFLLSYFFGLDGVWLTIPVTELLIALLGVILLLRARWKLKKAHENDQTAA
;
A
#
# COMPACT_ATOMS: atom_id res chain seq x y z
N MET A 1 -0.20 -25.27 -14.01
CA MET A 1 1.08 -26.01 -13.89
C MET A 1 2.27 -25.24 -14.45
N VAL A 2 2.24 -24.77 -15.70
CA VAL A 2 3.38 -24.05 -16.37
C VAL A 2 3.91 -22.87 -15.55
N GLN A 3 3.06 -22.08 -14.89
CA GLN A 3 3.46 -20.89 -14.16
C GLN A 3 4.12 -21.18 -12.80
N ARG A 4 3.64 -22.21 -12.09
CA ARG A 4 4.30 -22.71 -10.86
C ARG A 4 5.72 -23.20 -11.17
N GLU A 5 5.87 -23.96 -12.25
CA GLU A 5 7.18 -24.44 -12.67
C GLU A 5 8.13 -23.29 -13.05
N ALA A 6 7.63 -22.25 -13.71
CA ALA A 6 8.43 -21.08 -14.02
C ALA A 6 8.96 -20.38 -12.75
N ILE A 7 8.15 -20.24 -11.70
CA ILE A 7 8.58 -19.66 -10.41
C ILE A 7 9.58 -20.58 -9.70
N LEU A 8 9.35 -21.89 -9.70
CA LEU A 8 10.16 -22.83 -8.94
C LEU A 8 11.46 -23.24 -9.66
N LYS A 9 11.45 -23.35 -10.99
CA LYS A 9 12.58 -23.87 -11.78
C LYS A 9 13.24 -22.82 -12.65
N GLY A 10 12.56 -21.71 -13.01
CA GLY A 10 13.09 -20.66 -13.88
C GLY A 10 14.25 -19.88 -13.25
N ASN A 11 14.99 -19.13 -14.07
CA ASN A 11 16.01 -18.20 -13.58
C ASN A 11 15.37 -17.17 -12.65
N ILE A 12 15.85 -17.12 -11.41
CA ILE A 12 15.24 -16.28 -10.35
C ILE A 12 15.23 -14.80 -10.72
N THR A 13 16.28 -14.30 -11.38
CA THR A 13 16.39 -12.91 -11.80
C THR A 13 15.38 -12.57 -12.89
N GLY A 14 15.20 -13.44 -13.89
CA GLY A 14 14.20 -13.26 -14.94
C GLY A 14 12.76 -13.30 -14.39
N VAL A 15 12.50 -14.27 -13.49
CA VAL A 15 11.21 -14.35 -12.77
C VAL A 15 10.98 -13.10 -11.92
N PHE A 16 12.00 -12.62 -11.22
CA PHE A 16 11.94 -11.42 -10.39
C PHE A 16 11.48 -10.20 -11.20
N PHE A 17 12.17 -9.85 -12.28
CA PHE A 17 11.79 -8.70 -13.09
C PHE A 17 10.43 -8.86 -13.76
N ARG A 18 10.07 -10.07 -14.19
CA ARG A 18 8.75 -10.35 -14.76
C ARG A 18 7.59 -10.02 -13.81
N TYR A 19 7.78 -10.13 -12.48
CA TYR A 19 6.76 -9.84 -11.48
C TYR A 19 6.90 -8.45 -10.87
N VAL A 20 8.13 -8.01 -10.62
CA VAL A 20 8.39 -6.75 -9.92
C VAL A 20 8.15 -5.55 -10.84
N THR A 21 8.60 -5.59 -12.11
CA THR A 21 8.38 -4.46 -13.02
C THR A 21 6.90 -4.10 -13.19
N PRO A 22 5.99 -5.06 -13.46
CA PRO A 22 4.57 -4.75 -13.48
C PRO A 22 4.03 -4.24 -12.14
N GLY A 23 4.50 -4.78 -11.02
CA GLY A 23 4.11 -4.30 -9.69
C GLY A 23 4.47 -2.84 -9.46
N VAL A 24 5.70 -2.47 -9.80
CA VAL A 24 6.20 -1.08 -9.69
C VAL A 24 5.40 -0.14 -10.60
N ILE A 25 5.21 -0.48 -11.87
CA ILE A 25 4.45 0.35 -12.81
C ILE A 25 3.02 0.59 -12.30
N GLY A 26 2.34 -0.46 -11.83
CA GLY A 26 0.98 -0.34 -11.29
C GLY A 26 0.91 0.56 -10.06
N MET A 27 1.85 0.40 -9.11
CA MET A 27 1.85 1.19 -7.87
C MET A 27 2.27 2.65 -8.09
N VAL A 28 3.23 2.90 -8.98
CA VAL A 28 3.60 4.27 -9.37
C VAL A 28 2.45 4.96 -10.09
N GLY A 29 1.76 4.26 -10.99
CA GLY A 29 0.52 4.76 -11.59
C GLY A 29 -0.49 5.17 -10.52
N MET A 30 -0.70 4.31 -9.52
CA MET A 30 -1.61 4.59 -8.40
C MET A 30 -1.18 5.83 -7.60
N SER A 31 0.10 6.06 -7.36
CA SER A 31 0.54 7.27 -6.65
C SER A 31 0.29 8.54 -7.47
N LEU A 32 0.44 8.47 -8.77
CA LEU A 32 0.20 9.61 -9.67
C LEU A 32 -1.28 10.02 -9.71
N TYR A 33 -2.23 9.05 -9.68
CA TYR A 33 -3.63 9.43 -9.65
C TYR A 33 -4.02 10.12 -8.33
N ILE A 34 -3.48 9.69 -7.19
CA ILE A 34 -3.74 10.34 -5.89
C ILE A 34 -3.34 11.82 -5.95
N LEU A 35 -2.20 12.12 -6.55
CA LEU A 35 -1.74 13.50 -6.75
C LEU A 35 -2.65 14.27 -7.73
N ALA A 36 -3.07 13.63 -8.83
CA ALA A 36 -3.96 14.24 -9.83
C ALA A 36 -5.35 14.51 -9.25
N ASP A 37 -5.95 13.57 -8.52
CA ASP A 37 -7.26 13.71 -7.86
C ASP A 37 -7.24 14.89 -6.87
N THR A 38 -6.20 14.93 -6.00
CA THR A 38 -6.01 16.07 -5.10
C THR A 38 -5.90 17.40 -5.84
N TYR A 39 -5.16 17.44 -6.95
CA TYR A 39 -5.01 18.63 -7.79
C TYR A 39 -6.35 19.08 -8.41
N PHE A 40 -7.11 18.15 -9.00
CA PHE A 40 -8.39 18.46 -9.63
C PHE A 40 -9.44 18.92 -8.61
N ILE A 41 -9.52 18.30 -7.43
CA ILE A 41 -10.41 18.72 -6.37
C ILE A 41 -10.02 20.11 -5.85
N ALA A 42 -8.74 20.35 -5.58
CA ALA A 42 -8.27 21.64 -5.08
C ALA A 42 -8.60 22.80 -6.03
N ASN A 43 -8.44 22.59 -7.34
CA ASN A 43 -8.65 23.64 -8.34
C ASN A 43 -10.09 23.70 -8.88
N GLY A 44 -10.80 22.58 -8.92
CA GLY A 44 -12.15 22.52 -9.51
C GLY A 44 -13.28 22.61 -8.50
N VAL A 45 -13.09 22.13 -7.27
CA VAL A 45 -14.09 22.22 -6.18
C VAL A 45 -13.70 23.27 -5.15
N GLY A 46 -12.39 23.51 -4.98
CA GLY A 46 -11.85 24.51 -4.09
C GLY A 46 -11.54 24.00 -2.67
N ARG A 47 -11.30 24.93 -1.76
CA ARG A 47 -10.79 24.66 -0.40
C ARG A 47 -11.70 23.73 0.42
N LEU A 48 -13.01 23.89 0.32
CA LEU A 48 -13.97 23.05 1.05
C LEU A 48 -13.98 21.61 0.52
N GLY A 49 -13.82 21.43 -0.80
CA GLY A 49 -13.68 20.10 -1.42
C GLY A 49 -12.41 19.39 -0.97
N LEU A 50 -11.28 20.10 -0.92
CA LEU A 50 -10.02 19.56 -0.44
C LEU A 50 -10.09 19.17 1.05
N ALA A 51 -10.74 19.98 1.87
CA ALA A 51 -11.00 19.67 3.28
C ALA A 51 -11.86 18.40 3.40
N ALA A 52 -12.93 18.30 2.62
CA ALA A 52 -13.82 17.14 2.59
C ALA A 52 -13.10 15.86 2.16
N LEU A 53 -12.24 15.93 1.14
CA LEU A 53 -11.38 14.82 0.72
C LEU A 53 -10.54 14.31 1.92
N ASN A 54 -9.82 15.23 2.59
CA ASN A 54 -8.96 14.88 3.72
C ASN A 54 -9.74 14.25 4.90
N ILE A 55 -10.94 14.75 5.18
CA ILE A 55 -11.84 14.16 6.20
C ILE A 55 -12.30 12.76 5.78
N GLY A 56 -12.51 12.52 4.48
CA GLY A 56 -12.93 11.23 3.95
C GLY A 56 -11.83 10.17 3.83
N LEU A 57 -10.55 10.57 3.80
CA LEU A 57 -9.41 9.66 3.62
C LEU A 57 -9.37 8.48 4.61
N PRO A 58 -9.66 8.62 5.93
CA PRO A 58 -9.66 7.50 6.85
C PRO A 58 -10.64 6.39 6.46
N ALA A 59 -11.83 6.75 5.96
CA ALA A 59 -12.82 5.77 5.50
C ALA A 59 -12.34 5.07 4.22
N TYR A 60 -11.77 5.80 3.27
CA TYR A 60 -11.16 5.24 2.07
C TYR A 60 -10.02 4.27 2.42
N ASN A 61 -9.11 4.66 3.32
CA ASN A 61 -7.99 3.84 3.75
C ASN A 61 -8.44 2.57 4.48
N LEU A 62 -9.55 2.64 5.23
CA LEU A 62 -10.15 1.46 5.87
C LEU A 62 -10.66 0.46 4.82
N ILE A 63 -11.40 0.93 3.81
CA ILE A 63 -11.91 0.10 2.71
C ILE A 63 -10.75 -0.55 1.94
N PHE A 64 -9.75 0.27 1.57
CA PHE A 64 -8.57 -0.19 0.85
C PHE A 64 -7.74 -1.18 1.69
N GLY A 65 -7.56 -0.91 2.98
CA GLY A 65 -6.87 -1.76 3.93
C GLY A 65 -7.53 -3.13 4.10
N ILE A 66 -8.87 -3.20 4.13
CA ILE A 66 -9.59 -4.48 4.16
C ILE A 66 -9.40 -5.25 2.86
N GLY A 67 -9.43 -4.57 1.72
CA GLY A 67 -9.11 -5.18 0.42
C GLY A 67 -7.69 -5.75 0.39
N ALA A 68 -6.71 -5.02 0.91
CA ALA A 68 -5.32 -5.46 1.02
C ALA A 68 -5.16 -6.62 2.03
N LEU A 69 -5.83 -6.56 3.19
CA LEU A 69 -5.86 -7.62 4.20
C LEU A 69 -6.26 -8.96 3.55
N LEU A 70 -7.39 -8.98 2.87
CA LEU A 70 -7.97 -10.18 2.29
C LEU A 70 -7.25 -10.60 1.00
N GLY A 71 -6.85 -9.63 0.17
CA GLY A 71 -6.17 -9.89 -1.10
C GLY A 71 -4.75 -10.41 -0.91
N ILE A 72 -3.91 -9.67 -0.17
CA ILE A 72 -2.50 -10.05 0.04
C ILE A 72 -2.43 -11.25 1.00
N GLY A 73 -3.23 -11.25 2.08
CA GLY A 73 -3.28 -12.37 3.01
C GLY A 73 -3.73 -13.68 2.35
N GLY A 74 -4.83 -13.64 1.61
CA GLY A 74 -5.34 -14.78 0.86
C GLY A 74 -4.39 -15.22 -0.27
N GLY A 75 -3.82 -14.26 -1.02
CA GLY A 75 -2.82 -14.50 -2.06
C GLY A 75 -1.55 -15.17 -1.52
N THR A 76 -1.10 -14.79 -0.32
CA THR A 76 0.04 -15.43 0.36
C THR A 76 -0.26 -16.89 0.67
N VAL A 77 -1.42 -17.19 1.29
CA VAL A 77 -1.83 -18.56 1.61
C VAL A 77 -2.01 -19.38 0.33
N PHE A 78 -2.65 -18.80 -0.71
CA PHE A 78 -2.77 -19.42 -2.03
C PHE A 78 -1.42 -19.82 -2.60
N SER A 79 -0.45 -18.90 -2.64
CA SER A 79 0.87 -19.16 -3.21
C SER A 79 1.67 -20.19 -2.41
N ILE A 80 1.55 -20.22 -1.08
CA ILE A 80 2.19 -21.25 -0.25
C ILE A 80 1.61 -22.63 -0.56
N LEU A 81 0.29 -22.77 -0.61
CA LEU A 81 -0.38 -24.04 -0.95
C LEU A 81 -0.04 -24.47 -2.39
N HIS A 82 0.02 -23.51 -3.30
CA HIS A 82 0.42 -23.74 -4.68
C HIS A 82 1.88 -24.24 -4.77
N GLY A 83 2.77 -23.64 -3.97
CA GLY A 83 4.17 -24.08 -3.83
C GLY A 83 4.30 -25.50 -3.28
N ARG A 84 3.48 -25.89 -2.30
CA ARG A 84 3.41 -27.25 -1.75
C ARG A 84 2.87 -28.30 -2.72
N GLY A 85 2.20 -27.86 -3.80
CA GLY A 85 1.51 -28.77 -4.72
C GLY A 85 0.10 -29.15 -4.29
N GLU A 86 -0.46 -28.52 -3.23
CA GLU A 86 -1.79 -28.73 -2.72
C GLU A 86 -2.84 -27.99 -3.55
N LEU A 87 -2.87 -28.25 -4.87
CA LEU A 87 -3.70 -27.51 -5.83
C LEU A 87 -5.21 -27.54 -5.55
N GLY A 88 -5.68 -28.67 -5.00
CA GLY A 88 -7.10 -28.82 -4.61
C GLY A 88 -7.53 -27.89 -3.48
N ARG A 89 -6.60 -27.55 -2.58
CA ARG A 89 -6.84 -26.67 -1.42
C ARG A 89 -6.47 -25.21 -1.71
N ALA A 90 -5.65 -24.96 -2.73
CA ALA A 90 -5.15 -23.62 -3.05
C ALA A 90 -6.27 -22.61 -3.39
N ASN A 91 -7.39 -23.05 -3.93
CA ASN A 91 -8.52 -22.18 -4.25
C ASN A 91 -9.42 -21.81 -3.05
N ARG A 92 -9.28 -22.47 -1.90
CA ARG A 92 -10.06 -22.14 -0.69
C ARG A 92 -9.77 -20.71 -0.20
N PRO A 93 -8.51 -20.24 -0.06
CA PRO A 93 -8.22 -18.86 0.29
C PRO A 93 -8.84 -17.83 -0.65
N PHE A 94 -8.87 -18.10 -1.97
CA PHE A 94 -9.52 -17.22 -2.93
C PHE A 94 -11.02 -17.08 -2.66
N THR A 95 -11.71 -18.22 -2.48
CA THR A 95 -13.14 -18.22 -2.19
C THR A 95 -13.46 -17.53 -0.86
N ILE A 96 -12.67 -17.80 0.19
CA ILE A 96 -12.85 -17.17 1.51
C ILE A 96 -12.64 -15.65 1.41
N SER A 97 -11.57 -15.21 0.74
CA SER A 97 -11.31 -13.78 0.54
C SER A 97 -12.41 -13.08 -0.26
N ALA A 98 -12.91 -13.72 -1.32
CA ALA A 98 -14.01 -13.19 -2.13
C ALA A 98 -15.32 -13.07 -1.31
N VAL A 99 -15.68 -14.10 -0.55
CA VAL A 99 -16.90 -14.09 0.30
C VAL A 99 -16.81 -13.03 1.39
N LEU A 100 -15.69 -12.99 2.13
CA LEU A 100 -15.48 -11.99 3.17
C LEU A 100 -15.39 -10.58 2.60
N GLY A 101 -14.70 -10.42 1.47
CA GLY A 101 -14.61 -9.14 0.78
C GLY A 101 -15.97 -8.63 0.33
N THR A 102 -16.82 -9.51 -0.20
CA THR A 102 -18.20 -9.18 -0.55
C THR A 102 -19.01 -8.81 0.68
N ALA A 103 -18.90 -9.56 1.78
CA ALA A 103 -19.63 -9.26 3.02
C ALA A 103 -19.24 -7.90 3.61
N PHE A 104 -17.93 -7.60 3.72
CA PHE A 104 -17.48 -6.29 4.20
C PHE A 104 -17.88 -5.16 3.26
N SER A 105 -17.79 -5.36 1.95
CA SER A 105 -18.15 -4.35 0.98
C SER A 105 -19.65 -4.03 0.99
N LEU A 106 -20.52 -5.03 1.15
CA LEU A 106 -21.95 -4.80 1.32
C LEU A 106 -22.29 -4.07 2.62
N LEU A 107 -21.55 -4.37 3.71
CA LEU A 107 -21.68 -3.63 4.96
C LEU A 107 -21.32 -2.13 4.77
N PHE A 108 -20.18 -1.84 4.10
CA PHE A 108 -19.82 -0.46 3.81
C PHE A 108 -20.80 0.23 2.86
N ALA A 109 -21.29 -0.47 1.84
CA ALA A 109 -22.29 0.08 0.93
C ALA A 109 -23.58 0.43 1.70
N LEU A 110 -24.02 -0.42 2.61
CA LEU A 110 -25.16 -0.16 3.48
C LEU A 110 -24.91 1.07 4.38
N LEU A 111 -23.73 1.16 5.00
CA LEU A 111 -23.34 2.33 5.78
C LEU A 111 -23.33 3.62 4.95
N GLY A 112 -22.90 3.54 3.68
CA GLY A 112 -22.97 4.67 2.73
C GLY A 112 -24.38 5.13 2.43
N LEU A 113 -25.34 4.20 2.40
CA LEU A 113 -26.75 4.53 2.18
C LEU A 113 -27.40 5.19 3.40
N VAL A 114 -27.14 4.64 4.61
CA VAL A 114 -27.92 5.02 5.82
C VAL A 114 -27.17 5.91 6.79
N ALA A 115 -25.84 5.93 6.75
CA ALA A 115 -25.01 6.55 7.79
C ALA A 115 -23.88 7.46 7.27
N ALA A 116 -23.88 7.86 5.98
CA ALA A 116 -22.81 8.69 5.41
C ALA A 116 -22.66 10.03 6.15
N GLU A 117 -23.76 10.68 6.54
CA GLU A 117 -23.74 11.95 7.25
C GLU A 117 -23.22 11.82 8.71
N PRO A 118 -23.75 10.92 9.56
CA PRO A 118 -23.17 10.68 10.87
C PRO A 118 -21.67 10.32 10.84
N ILE A 119 -21.26 9.52 9.84
CA ILE A 119 -19.85 9.17 9.66
C ILE A 119 -19.02 10.40 9.29
N ALA A 120 -19.53 11.31 8.44
CA ALA A 120 -18.84 12.56 8.11
C ALA A 120 -18.57 13.40 9.35
N PHE A 121 -19.58 13.60 10.22
CA PHE A 121 -19.41 14.33 11.48
C PHE A 121 -18.47 13.62 12.45
N LEU A 122 -18.55 12.29 12.56
CA LEU A 122 -17.64 11.49 13.37
C LEU A 122 -16.17 11.65 12.95
N LEU A 123 -15.94 11.80 11.64
CA LEU A 123 -14.61 12.01 11.08
C LEU A 123 -14.14 13.47 11.16
N GLY A 124 -14.97 14.39 11.67
CA GLY A 124 -14.60 15.77 11.93
C GLY A 124 -15.13 16.77 10.90
N ALA A 125 -16.17 16.42 10.14
CA ALA A 125 -16.84 17.39 9.27
C ALA A 125 -17.50 18.51 10.12
N THR A 126 -17.33 19.75 9.66
CA THR A 126 -18.04 20.92 10.20
C THR A 126 -19.28 21.18 9.37
N GLU A 127 -20.17 22.07 9.82
CA GLU A 127 -21.38 22.47 9.05
C GLU A 127 -21.03 22.94 7.62
N GLU A 128 -19.90 23.65 7.46
CA GLU A 128 -19.43 24.14 6.15
C GLU A 128 -18.97 23.01 5.22
N THR A 129 -18.34 21.97 5.77
CA THR A 129 -17.78 20.84 4.99
C THR A 129 -18.72 19.65 4.91
N ALA A 130 -19.77 19.61 5.74
CA ALA A 130 -20.66 18.46 5.88
C ALA A 130 -21.25 17.98 4.55
N LEU A 131 -21.77 18.88 3.74
CA LEU A 131 -22.36 18.55 2.45
C LEU A 131 -21.36 17.88 1.51
N TYR A 132 -20.15 18.45 1.39
CA TYR A 132 -19.09 17.95 0.54
C TYR A 132 -18.57 16.57 1.03
N THR A 133 -18.34 16.47 2.34
CA THR A 133 -17.82 15.24 2.98
C THR A 133 -18.86 14.12 2.91
N THR A 134 -20.12 14.39 3.21
CA THR A 134 -21.20 13.38 3.15
C THR A 134 -21.40 12.89 1.72
N THR A 135 -21.37 13.79 0.75
CA THR A 135 -21.49 13.44 -0.68
C THR A 135 -20.35 12.53 -1.11
N TYR A 136 -19.10 12.91 -0.78
CA TYR A 136 -17.92 12.11 -1.08
C TYR A 136 -17.98 10.72 -0.42
N LEU A 137 -18.20 10.68 0.90
CA LEU A 137 -18.27 9.44 1.66
C LEU A 137 -19.38 8.50 1.18
N ARG A 138 -20.56 9.04 0.89
CA ARG A 138 -21.69 8.23 0.37
C ARG A 138 -21.30 7.50 -0.89
N VAL A 139 -20.68 8.19 -1.85
CA VAL A 139 -20.25 7.57 -3.12
C VAL A 139 -19.13 6.56 -2.87
N ILE A 140 -18.08 6.92 -2.13
CA ILE A 140 -16.95 6.02 -1.85
C ILE A 140 -17.42 4.75 -1.13
N LEU A 141 -18.30 4.87 -0.14
CA LEU A 141 -18.85 3.72 0.57
C LEU A 141 -19.74 2.85 -0.33
N LEU A 142 -20.54 3.44 -1.23
CA LEU A 142 -21.33 2.70 -2.22
C LEU A 142 -20.46 1.92 -3.21
N PHE A 143 -19.31 2.47 -3.61
CA PHE A 143 -18.36 1.80 -4.50
C PHE A 143 -17.39 0.85 -3.77
N SER A 144 -17.53 0.66 -2.45
CA SER A 144 -16.67 -0.26 -1.68
C SER A 144 -16.63 -1.70 -2.25
N PRO A 145 -17.69 -2.28 -2.87
CA PRO A 145 -17.58 -3.56 -3.57
C PRO A 145 -16.53 -3.54 -4.68
N ALA A 146 -16.49 -2.47 -5.47
CA ALA A 146 -15.50 -2.34 -6.53
C ALA A 146 -14.08 -2.22 -5.94
N PHE A 147 -13.88 -1.40 -4.92
CA PHE A 147 -12.57 -1.21 -4.28
C PHE A 147 -12.02 -2.49 -3.64
N ILE A 148 -12.82 -3.15 -2.80
CA ILE A 148 -12.38 -4.34 -2.06
C ILE A 148 -12.14 -5.51 -3.02
N LEU A 149 -13.07 -5.79 -3.92
CA LEU A 149 -12.94 -6.90 -4.87
C LEU A 149 -11.83 -6.65 -5.90
N ASN A 150 -11.63 -5.40 -6.35
CA ASN A 150 -10.50 -5.04 -7.21
C ASN A 150 -9.15 -5.33 -6.53
N ASN A 151 -8.98 -4.96 -5.25
CA ASN A 151 -7.76 -5.25 -4.48
C ASN A 151 -7.54 -6.77 -4.32
N ILE A 152 -8.59 -7.52 -3.99
CA ILE A 152 -8.52 -8.98 -3.87
C ILE A 152 -8.11 -9.59 -5.22
N MET A 153 -8.78 -9.21 -6.30
CA MET A 153 -8.49 -9.74 -7.64
C MET A 153 -7.07 -9.37 -8.10
N THR A 154 -6.60 -8.14 -7.85
CA THR A 154 -5.23 -7.72 -8.15
C THR A 154 -4.19 -8.66 -7.51
N ALA A 155 -4.38 -8.97 -6.22
CA ALA A 155 -3.48 -9.86 -5.52
C ALA A 155 -3.55 -11.29 -6.08
N PHE A 156 -4.74 -11.87 -6.25
CA PHE A 156 -4.88 -13.25 -6.71
C PHE A 156 -4.48 -13.44 -8.17
N VAL A 157 -4.82 -12.53 -9.07
CA VAL A 157 -4.39 -12.56 -10.48
C VAL A 157 -2.87 -12.54 -10.60
N ARG A 158 -2.19 -11.72 -9.81
CA ARG A 158 -0.73 -11.68 -9.74
C ARG A 158 -0.15 -12.98 -9.18
N ASN A 159 -0.72 -13.51 -8.11
CA ASN A 159 -0.29 -14.77 -7.47
C ASN A 159 -0.58 -15.99 -8.36
N ASP A 160 -1.60 -15.95 -9.21
CA ASP A 160 -1.90 -16.96 -10.23
C ASP A 160 -1.07 -16.76 -11.54
N GLY A 161 0.00 -15.95 -11.44
CA GLY A 161 1.03 -15.83 -12.49
C GLY A 161 0.67 -14.93 -13.65
N ASN A 162 -0.23 -13.95 -13.45
CA ASN A 162 -0.55 -12.95 -14.48
C ASN A 162 -0.29 -11.51 -13.98
N PRO A 163 0.97 -11.17 -13.60
CA PRO A 163 1.30 -9.84 -13.09
C PRO A 163 1.05 -8.72 -14.12
N HIS A 164 1.18 -9.02 -15.42
CA HIS A 164 0.91 -8.05 -16.48
C HIS A 164 -0.57 -7.64 -16.56
N LEU A 165 -1.51 -8.58 -16.35
CA LEU A 165 -2.93 -8.23 -16.31
C LEU A 165 -3.26 -7.39 -15.07
N ALA A 166 -2.68 -7.73 -13.91
CA ALA A 166 -2.83 -6.95 -12.70
C ALA A 166 -2.30 -5.51 -12.90
N MET A 167 -1.12 -5.36 -13.51
CA MET A 167 -0.57 -4.05 -13.90
C MET A 167 -1.50 -3.30 -14.86
N ALA A 168 -1.93 -3.93 -15.94
CA ALA A 168 -2.81 -3.30 -16.94
C ALA A 168 -4.11 -2.81 -16.30
N ALA A 169 -4.72 -3.62 -15.44
CA ALA A 169 -5.94 -3.25 -14.72
C ALA A 169 -5.70 -2.04 -13.81
N MET A 170 -4.60 -2.01 -13.04
CA MET A 170 -4.23 -0.87 -12.19
C MET A 170 -3.98 0.39 -13.03
N THR A 171 -3.19 0.29 -14.10
CA THR A 171 -2.83 1.44 -14.93
C THR A 171 -4.05 1.99 -15.67
N ILE A 172 -4.89 1.14 -16.25
CA ILE A 172 -6.11 1.58 -16.95
C ILE A 172 -7.11 2.18 -15.96
N SER A 173 -7.29 1.57 -14.78
CA SER A 173 -8.11 2.13 -13.70
C SER A 173 -7.66 3.54 -13.32
N THR A 174 -6.36 3.72 -13.12
CA THR A 174 -5.72 5.01 -12.81
C THR A 174 -5.94 6.06 -13.91
N LEU A 175 -5.67 5.71 -15.15
CA LEU A 175 -5.86 6.62 -16.28
C LEU A 175 -7.34 7.00 -16.45
N THR A 176 -8.24 6.03 -16.27
CA THR A 176 -9.69 6.29 -16.33
C THR A 176 -10.12 7.24 -15.22
N ASN A 177 -9.62 7.05 -13.99
CA ASN A 177 -9.90 7.97 -12.89
C ASN A 177 -9.44 9.38 -13.23
N ILE A 178 -8.19 9.61 -13.65
CA ILE A 178 -7.66 10.94 -14.02
C ILE A 178 -8.52 11.60 -15.10
N VAL A 179 -8.89 10.86 -16.14
CA VAL A 179 -9.74 11.39 -17.24
C VAL A 179 -11.14 11.75 -16.73
N LEU A 180 -11.75 10.85 -15.93
CA LEU A 180 -13.08 11.07 -15.39
C LEU A 180 -13.10 12.19 -14.34
N ASP A 181 -12.06 12.35 -13.52
CA ASP A 181 -11.94 13.49 -12.60
C ASP A 181 -12.00 14.82 -13.37
N TYR A 182 -11.19 14.94 -14.43
CA TYR A 182 -11.24 16.11 -15.28
C TYR A 182 -12.64 16.35 -15.86
N VAL A 183 -13.24 15.30 -16.46
CA VAL A 183 -14.56 15.41 -17.12
C VAL A 183 -15.67 15.71 -16.12
N CYS A 184 -15.69 15.03 -14.98
CA CYS A 184 -16.76 15.20 -14.00
C CYS A 184 -16.66 16.52 -13.24
N ILE A 185 -15.44 16.99 -12.93
CA ILE A 185 -15.26 18.22 -12.15
C ILE A 185 -15.41 19.46 -13.02
N TYR A 186 -14.77 19.53 -14.20
CA TYR A 186 -14.74 20.77 -15.01
C TYR A 186 -15.90 20.86 -16.02
N PRO A 187 -16.04 20.00 -17.04
CA PRO A 187 -17.16 20.11 -17.98
C PRO A 187 -18.52 19.86 -17.34
N LEU A 188 -18.65 18.80 -16.54
CA LEU A 188 -19.93 18.40 -15.96
C LEU A 188 -20.25 19.10 -14.64
N LYS A 189 -19.29 19.78 -14.02
CA LYS A 189 -19.44 20.56 -12.77
C LYS A 189 -20.10 19.77 -11.61
N LEU A 190 -19.82 18.46 -11.52
CA LEU A 190 -20.39 17.58 -10.50
C LEU A 190 -19.71 17.72 -9.12
N GLY A 191 -18.65 18.54 -9.00
CA GLY A 191 -17.95 18.79 -7.74
C GLY A 191 -17.44 17.52 -7.05
N MET A 192 -17.65 17.41 -5.73
CA MET A 192 -17.21 16.25 -4.93
C MET A 192 -17.90 14.94 -5.32
N PHE A 193 -19.14 14.99 -5.80
CA PHE A 193 -19.81 13.81 -6.33
C PHE A 193 -19.06 13.28 -7.57
N GLY A 194 -18.63 14.18 -8.47
CA GLY A 194 -17.87 13.83 -9.67
C GLY A 194 -16.52 13.18 -9.36
N ALA A 195 -15.77 13.72 -8.41
CA ALA A 195 -14.49 13.15 -7.97
C ALA A 195 -14.67 11.74 -7.39
N ALA A 196 -15.59 11.56 -6.46
CA ALA A 196 -15.86 10.25 -5.87
C ALA A 196 -16.38 9.23 -6.89
N LEU A 197 -17.21 9.67 -7.86
CA LEU A 197 -17.72 8.85 -8.95
C LEU A 197 -16.60 8.39 -9.88
N ALA A 198 -15.68 9.28 -10.25
CA ALA A 198 -14.53 8.97 -11.08
C ALA A 198 -13.63 7.89 -10.43
N THR A 199 -13.36 8.03 -9.13
CA THR A 199 -12.60 7.05 -8.34
C THR A 199 -13.30 5.69 -8.30
N GLY A 200 -14.62 5.68 -8.09
CA GLY A 200 -15.44 4.46 -8.09
C GLY A 200 -15.45 3.77 -9.45
N LEU A 201 -15.73 4.50 -10.53
CA LEU A 201 -15.78 3.96 -11.89
C LEU A 201 -14.43 3.44 -12.37
N GLY A 202 -13.33 4.12 -12.02
CA GLY A 202 -11.98 3.64 -12.27
C GLY A 202 -11.76 2.25 -11.67
N SER A 203 -12.18 2.06 -10.41
CA SER A 203 -12.05 0.77 -9.72
C SER A 203 -12.97 -0.32 -10.30
N VAL A 204 -14.18 0.03 -10.75
CA VAL A 204 -15.07 -0.90 -11.47
C VAL A 204 -14.40 -1.38 -12.75
N LEU A 205 -13.83 -0.46 -13.55
CA LEU A 205 -13.16 -0.83 -14.79
C LEU A 205 -11.94 -1.72 -14.51
N GLY A 206 -11.13 -1.39 -13.48
CA GLY A 206 -10.03 -2.23 -13.05
C GLY A 206 -10.47 -3.65 -12.70
N LEU A 207 -11.57 -3.79 -11.94
CA LEU A 207 -12.16 -5.08 -11.59
C LEU A 207 -12.63 -5.84 -12.83
N LEU A 208 -13.33 -5.19 -13.75
CA LEU A 208 -13.81 -5.82 -15.01
C LEU A 208 -12.63 -6.35 -15.84
N ILE A 209 -11.56 -5.58 -15.97
CA ILE A 209 -10.33 -6.03 -16.66
C ILE A 209 -9.76 -7.27 -15.99
N GLN A 210 -9.71 -7.30 -14.66
CA GLN A 210 -9.17 -8.43 -13.92
C GLN A 210 -10.04 -9.68 -14.02
N LEU A 211 -11.36 -9.53 -14.12
CA LEU A 211 -12.28 -10.65 -14.35
C LEU A 211 -12.02 -11.37 -15.68
N THR A 212 -11.39 -10.69 -16.67
CA THR A 212 -10.94 -11.36 -17.91
C THR A 212 -9.91 -12.46 -17.67
N HIS A 213 -9.26 -12.48 -16.48
CA HIS A 213 -8.38 -13.56 -16.09
C HIS A 213 -9.05 -14.94 -16.11
N PHE A 214 -10.35 -15.00 -15.79
CA PHE A 214 -11.10 -16.24 -15.83
C PHE A 214 -11.30 -16.80 -17.23
N LEU A 215 -11.18 -15.97 -18.28
CA LEU A 215 -11.24 -16.39 -19.69
C LEU A 215 -9.94 -17.02 -20.16
N ARG A 216 -8.83 -16.85 -19.42
CA ARG A 216 -7.53 -17.37 -19.78
C ARG A 216 -7.46 -18.88 -19.54
N ARG A 217 -7.03 -19.65 -20.59
CA ARG A 217 -6.89 -21.11 -20.50
C ARG A 217 -5.94 -21.62 -19.42
N GLY A 218 -4.98 -20.81 -18.99
CA GLY A 218 -3.98 -21.16 -17.96
C GLY A 218 -4.31 -20.67 -16.55
N ASN A 219 -5.50 -20.12 -16.28
CA ASN A 219 -5.88 -19.69 -14.95
C ASN A 219 -6.14 -20.90 -14.04
N SER A 220 -5.72 -20.79 -12.76
CA SER A 220 -5.99 -21.81 -11.75
C SER A 220 -7.05 -21.37 -10.72
N LEU A 221 -7.45 -20.10 -10.73
CA LEU A 221 -8.45 -19.58 -9.81
C LEU A 221 -9.83 -20.13 -10.09
N ARG A 222 -10.47 -20.71 -9.08
CA ARG A 222 -11.83 -21.24 -9.13
C ARG A 222 -12.55 -20.91 -7.83
N LEU A 223 -13.75 -20.40 -7.93
CA LEU A 223 -14.66 -20.35 -6.78
C LEU A 223 -15.13 -21.76 -6.45
N GLN A 224 -14.99 -22.15 -5.21
CA GLN A 224 -15.36 -23.47 -4.72
C GLN A 224 -16.57 -23.38 -3.77
N ARG A 225 -17.46 -24.33 -3.82
CA ARG A 225 -18.48 -24.50 -2.77
C ARG A 225 -17.81 -25.05 -1.52
N ILE A 226 -17.48 -24.14 -0.59
CA ILE A 226 -16.83 -24.49 0.68
C ILE A 226 -17.61 -23.89 1.84
N ARG A 227 -17.45 -24.53 3.00
CA ARG A 227 -17.78 -23.89 4.29
C ARG A 227 -16.48 -23.33 4.85
N PRO A 228 -16.32 -21.99 4.96
CA PRO A 228 -15.14 -21.40 5.55
C PRO A 228 -14.98 -21.86 6.99
N THR A 229 -13.78 -22.30 7.37
CA THR A 229 -13.49 -22.56 8.78
C THR A 229 -12.89 -21.34 9.42
N VAL A 230 -13.13 -21.13 10.71
CA VAL A 230 -12.55 -20.03 11.49
C VAL A 230 -11.02 -20.05 11.40
N ARG A 231 -10.40 -21.23 11.40
CA ARG A 231 -8.95 -21.39 11.31
C ARG A 231 -8.40 -20.87 9.99
N GLU A 232 -9.04 -21.19 8.86
CA GLU A 232 -8.62 -20.72 7.52
C GLU A 232 -8.80 -19.22 7.39
N THR A 233 -9.95 -18.69 7.84
CA THR A 233 -10.21 -17.25 7.88
C THR A 233 -9.17 -16.49 8.69
N LEU A 234 -8.88 -16.94 9.92
CA LEU A 234 -7.86 -16.33 10.76
C LEU A 234 -6.46 -16.42 10.15
N GLN A 235 -6.14 -17.49 9.43
CA GLN A 235 -4.86 -17.61 8.74
C GLN A 235 -4.71 -16.54 7.65
N ILE A 236 -5.75 -16.32 6.84
CA ILE A 236 -5.76 -15.27 5.81
C ILE A 236 -5.60 -13.89 6.46
N MET A 237 -6.42 -13.60 7.48
CA MET A 237 -6.36 -12.32 8.19
C MET A 237 -4.98 -12.07 8.80
N ARG A 238 -4.39 -13.07 9.46
CA ARG A 238 -3.05 -12.97 10.04
C ARG A 238 -1.96 -12.72 9.00
N CYS A 239 -2.06 -13.32 7.80
CA CYS A 239 -1.10 -13.08 6.72
C CYS A 239 -1.24 -11.66 6.12
N GLY A 240 -2.44 -11.08 6.13
CA GLY A 240 -2.70 -9.75 5.56
C GLY A 240 -2.64 -8.60 6.56
N ILE A 241 -2.68 -8.87 7.88
CA ILE A 241 -2.82 -7.82 8.92
C ILE A 241 -1.71 -6.77 8.88
N SER A 242 -0.48 -7.16 8.52
CA SER A 242 0.65 -6.24 8.39
C SER A 242 0.40 -5.17 7.34
N ASN A 243 -0.24 -5.54 6.22
CA ASN A 243 -0.59 -4.60 5.15
C ASN A 243 -1.73 -3.67 5.59
N PHE A 244 -2.75 -4.22 6.26
CA PHE A 244 -3.83 -3.42 6.83
C PHE A 244 -3.30 -2.35 7.80
N ILE A 245 -2.39 -2.74 8.72
CA ILE A 245 -1.78 -1.82 9.67
C ILE A 245 -1.00 -0.73 8.94
N THR A 246 -0.24 -1.07 7.90
CA THR A 246 0.53 -0.11 7.12
C THR A 246 -0.38 0.95 6.50
N GLU A 247 -1.48 0.54 5.86
CA GLU A 247 -2.45 1.46 5.25
C GLU A 247 -3.17 2.33 6.29
N PHE A 248 -3.61 1.72 7.39
CA PHE A 248 -4.33 2.44 8.44
C PHE A 248 -3.44 3.43 9.20
N SER A 249 -2.20 3.04 9.48
CA SER A 249 -1.23 3.88 10.20
C SER A 249 -0.82 5.12 9.44
N ALA A 250 -0.81 5.08 8.10
CA ALA A 250 -0.39 6.22 7.28
C ALA A 250 -1.22 7.48 7.56
N GLY A 251 -2.54 7.32 7.72
CA GLY A 251 -3.42 8.43 8.08
C GLY A 251 -3.12 9.02 9.47
N ILE A 252 -2.87 8.17 10.47
CA ILE A 252 -2.55 8.59 11.84
C ILE A 252 -1.24 9.38 11.86
N VAL A 253 -0.24 8.91 11.13
CA VAL A 253 1.08 9.57 11.05
C VAL A 253 0.95 10.95 10.42
N ILE A 254 0.24 11.08 9.30
CA ILE A 254 0.04 12.38 8.62
C ILE A 254 -0.63 13.38 9.57
N LEU A 255 -1.68 12.96 10.29
CA LEU A 255 -2.37 13.82 11.26
C LEU A 255 -1.44 14.25 12.40
N ALA A 256 -0.65 13.34 12.97
CA ALA A 256 0.27 13.65 14.05
C ALA A 256 1.38 14.62 13.59
N PHE A 257 1.97 14.39 12.41
CA PHE A 257 2.98 15.28 11.84
C PHE A 257 2.40 16.68 11.59
N ASN A 258 1.24 16.79 10.95
CA ASN A 258 0.58 18.07 10.72
C ASN A 258 0.30 18.81 12.01
N ALA A 259 -0.17 18.14 13.06
CA ALA A 259 -0.47 18.76 14.35
C ALA A 259 0.79 19.32 15.03
N VAL A 260 1.91 18.59 14.99
CA VAL A 260 3.18 19.02 15.57
C VAL A 260 3.80 20.17 14.75
N ILE A 261 3.83 20.04 13.42
CA ILE A 261 4.41 21.04 12.52
C ILE A 261 3.62 22.34 12.57
N LEU A 262 2.29 22.28 12.63
CA LEU A 262 1.44 23.46 12.73
C LEU A 262 1.77 24.30 13.98
N ARG A 263 2.09 23.65 15.10
CA ARG A 263 2.50 24.31 16.34
C ARG A 263 3.90 24.92 16.28
N LEU A 264 4.82 24.31 15.52
CA LEU A 264 6.23 24.72 15.47
C LEU A 264 6.52 25.75 14.39
N ALA A 265 5.90 25.63 13.22
CA ALA A 265 6.22 26.41 12.03
C ALA A 265 4.98 26.91 11.25
N GLY A 266 3.80 26.82 11.86
CA GLY A 266 2.56 27.30 11.25
C GLY A 266 2.22 26.63 9.91
N ASN A 267 1.43 27.32 9.13
CA ASN A 267 0.95 26.82 7.83
C ASN A 267 2.08 26.64 6.80
N THR A 268 3.12 27.48 6.84
CA THR A 268 4.27 27.36 5.92
C THR A 268 5.03 26.04 6.18
N GLY A 269 5.19 25.66 7.46
CA GLY A 269 5.79 24.36 7.83
C GLY A 269 4.96 23.17 7.35
N VAL A 270 3.63 23.24 7.49
CA VAL A 270 2.71 22.19 6.98
C VAL A 270 2.79 22.09 5.46
N ALA A 271 2.89 23.22 4.75
CA ALA A 271 3.06 23.23 3.30
C ALA A 271 4.41 22.59 2.88
N ALA A 272 5.51 22.89 3.60
CA ALA A 272 6.81 22.27 3.34
C ALA A 272 6.77 20.73 3.58
N TYR A 273 6.09 20.29 4.64
CA TYR A 273 5.85 18.86 4.88
C TYR A 273 5.02 18.21 3.76
N GLY A 274 3.99 18.90 3.30
CA GLY A 274 3.17 18.43 2.18
C GLY A 274 3.98 18.14 0.92
N ILE A 275 4.96 19.01 0.60
CA ILE A 275 5.87 18.80 -0.54
C ILE A 275 6.72 17.53 -0.31
N ALA A 276 7.34 17.38 0.85
CA ALA A 276 8.15 16.21 1.17
C ALA A 276 7.32 14.92 1.20
N ALA A 277 6.11 14.97 1.75
CA ALA A 277 5.18 13.84 1.82
C ALA A 277 4.71 13.38 0.44
N ASN A 278 4.43 14.30 -0.49
CA ASN A 278 4.06 13.95 -1.87
C ASN A 278 5.17 13.18 -2.59
N ILE A 279 6.44 13.57 -2.39
CA ILE A 279 7.58 12.83 -2.94
C ILE A 279 7.72 11.47 -2.25
N ALA A 280 7.48 11.41 -0.94
CA ALA A 280 7.52 10.16 -0.18
C ALA A 280 6.42 9.18 -0.62
N ILE A 281 5.23 9.64 -1.01
CA ILE A 281 4.16 8.80 -1.58
C ILE A 281 4.66 8.11 -2.86
N VAL A 282 5.29 8.86 -3.77
CA VAL A 282 5.84 8.30 -5.01
C VAL A 282 6.96 7.29 -4.70
N CYS A 283 7.92 7.65 -3.84
CA CYS A 283 9.01 6.76 -3.45
C CYS A 283 8.49 5.46 -2.81
N THR A 284 7.53 5.57 -1.90
CA THR A 284 6.88 4.42 -1.23
C THR A 284 6.13 3.54 -2.23
N ALA A 285 5.54 4.11 -3.27
CA ALA A 285 4.89 3.35 -4.34
C ALA A 285 5.88 2.43 -5.07
N PHE A 286 7.12 2.89 -5.34
CA PHE A 286 8.17 2.01 -5.88
C PHE A 286 8.46 0.83 -4.94
N PHE A 287 8.63 1.09 -3.65
CA PHE A 287 8.93 0.04 -2.66
C PHE A 287 7.78 -0.94 -2.50
N ASN A 288 6.54 -0.46 -2.44
CA ASN A 288 5.35 -1.29 -2.39
C ASN A 288 5.19 -2.13 -3.67
N GLY A 289 5.50 -1.55 -4.83
CA GLY A 289 5.51 -2.26 -6.11
C GLY A 289 6.50 -3.42 -6.14
N ILE A 290 7.73 -3.21 -5.64
CA ILE A 290 8.73 -4.26 -5.47
C ILE A 290 8.22 -5.34 -4.51
N GLY A 291 7.70 -4.92 -3.35
CA GLY A 291 7.15 -5.83 -2.33
C GLY A 291 6.02 -6.70 -2.87
N GLN A 292 5.05 -6.10 -3.53
CA GLN A 292 3.93 -6.80 -4.13
C GLN A 292 4.36 -7.74 -5.27
N GLY A 293 5.38 -7.36 -6.06
CA GLY A 293 5.91 -8.20 -7.14
C GLY A 293 6.71 -9.40 -6.60
N VAL A 294 7.51 -9.21 -5.54
CA VAL A 294 8.33 -10.30 -4.99
C VAL A 294 7.54 -11.26 -4.11
N GLN A 295 6.42 -10.83 -3.52
CA GLN A 295 5.59 -11.61 -2.60
C GLN A 295 5.17 -12.99 -3.18
N PRO A 296 4.64 -13.13 -4.41
CA PRO A 296 4.29 -14.44 -4.97
C PRO A 296 5.51 -15.35 -5.14
N ILE A 297 6.67 -14.78 -5.50
CA ILE A 297 7.91 -15.53 -5.68
C ILE A 297 8.36 -16.13 -4.35
N ILE A 298 8.39 -15.30 -3.29
CA ILE A 298 8.79 -15.74 -1.95
C ILE A 298 7.81 -16.79 -1.41
N SER A 299 6.50 -16.53 -1.46
CA SER A 299 5.48 -17.43 -0.91
C SER A 299 5.46 -18.79 -1.59
N THR A 300 5.58 -18.82 -2.94
CA THR A 300 5.59 -20.08 -3.68
C THR A 300 6.85 -20.90 -3.40
N ASN A 301 8.04 -20.26 -3.42
CA ASN A 301 9.29 -20.96 -3.09
C ASN A 301 9.37 -21.39 -1.62
N TYR A 302 8.80 -20.58 -0.71
CA TYR A 302 8.67 -20.97 0.71
C TYR A 302 7.78 -22.20 0.85
N GLY A 303 6.63 -22.25 0.18
CA GLY A 303 5.74 -23.41 0.17
C GLY A 303 6.43 -24.68 -0.36
N ALA A 304 7.29 -24.53 -1.36
CA ALA A 304 8.08 -25.62 -1.95
C ALA A 304 9.40 -25.92 -1.20
N LEU A 305 9.64 -25.31 -0.01
CA LEU A 305 10.84 -25.45 0.81
C LEU A 305 12.16 -25.05 0.10
N GLN A 306 12.08 -24.24 -0.96
CA GLN A 306 13.25 -23.77 -1.73
C GLN A 306 13.85 -22.49 -1.10
N MET A 307 14.37 -22.59 0.12
CA MET A 307 14.86 -21.44 0.90
C MET A 307 15.96 -20.65 0.22
N GLY A 308 16.84 -21.30 -0.54
CA GLY A 308 17.87 -20.62 -1.30
C GLY A 308 17.30 -19.62 -2.33
N ARG A 309 16.17 -19.96 -2.95
CA ARG A 309 15.47 -19.07 -3.90
C ARG A 309 14.72 -17.95 -3.17
N VAL A 310 14.14 -18.23 -2.01
CA VAL A 310 13.53 -17.23 -1.15
C VAL A 310 14.52 -16.13 -0.80
N TRP A 311 15.71 -16.48 -0.32
CA TRP A 311 16.74 -15.51 0.06
C TRP A 311 17.33 -14.76 -1.12
N ARG A 312 17.51 -15.41 -2.28
CA ARG A 312 17.92 -14.71 -3.51
C ARG A 312 16.88 -13.68 -3.98
N ALA A 313 15.59 -14.02 -3.93
CA ALA A 313 14.51 -13.09 -4.28
C ALA A 313 14.45 -11.91 -3.29
N PHE A 314 14.60 -12.15 -1.99
CA PHE A 314 14.71 -11.11 -0.97
C PHE A 314 15.89 -10.16 -1.24
N LEU A 315 17.09 -10.70 -1.48
CA LEU A 315 18.28 -9.88 -1.72
C LEU A 315 18.16 -9.04 -2.98
N LEU A 316 17.59 -9.58 -4.06
CA LEU A 316 17.30 -8.81 -5.28
C LEU A 316 16.31 -7.68 -4.99
N ALA A 317 15.24 -7.95 -4.24
CA ALA A 317 14.25 -6.93 -3.88
C ALA A 317 14.85 -5.85 -2.99
N ALA A 318 15.64 -6.23 -1.98
CA ALA A 318 16.32 -5.29 -1.08
C ALA A 318 17.35 -4.44 -1.83
N ALA A 319 18.12 -5.03 -2.76
CA ALA A 319 19.08 -4.29 -3.58
C ALA A 319 18.37 -3.29 -4.51
N CYS A 320 17.30 -3.70 -5.21
CA CYS A 320 16.51 -2.80 -6.06
C CYS A 320 15.89 -1.66 -5.24
N ALA A 321 15.33 -1.96 -4.08
CA ALA A 321 14.77 -0.94 -3.18
C ALA A 321 15.85 0.00 -2.66
N GLY A 322 17.03 -0.51 -2.30
CA GLY A 322 18.19 0.30 -1.90
C GLY A 322 18.67 1.25 -3.00
N VAL A 323 18.78 0.76 -4.23
CA VAL A 323 19.15 1.61 -5.39
C VAL A 323 18.13 2.71 -5.62
N ILE A 324 16.83 2.39 -5.61
CA ILE A 324 15.76 3.39 -5.78
C ILE A 324 15.77 4.39 -4.63
N GLY A 325 15.92 3.93 -3.37
CA GLY A 325 16.01 4.81 -2.22
C GLY A 325 17.20 5.78 -2.29
N LEU A 326 18.36 5.29 -2.72
CA LEU A 326 19.55 6.12 -2.95
C LEU A 326 19.34 7.13 -4.09
N LEU A 327 18.63 6.76 -5.17
CA LEU A 327 18.31 7.69 -6.25
C LEU A 327 17.41 8.84 -5.76
N PHE A 328 16.35 8.54 -5.00
CA PHE A 328 15.49 9.58 -4.41
C PHE A 328 16.24 10.46 -3.41
N TYR A 329 17.07 9.85 -2.56
CA TYR A 329 17.93 10.60 -1.64
C TYR A 329 18.90 11.53 -2.38
N SER A 330 19.59 11.00 -3.39
CA SER A 330 20.54 11.79 -4.18
C SER A 330 19.84 12.91 -4.95
N ALA A 331 18.66 12.68 -5.50
CA ALA A 331 17.87 13.71 -6.17
C ALA A 331 17.50 14.86 -5.21
N GLY A 332 17.09 14.53 -3.98
CA GLY A 332 16.79 15.52 -2.95
C GLY A 332 18.00 16.29 -2.45
N MET A 333 19.21 15.69 -2.49
CA MET A 333 20.46 16.36 -2.13
C MET A 333 21.01 17.24 -3.24
N LEU A 334 20.94 16.79 -4.50
CA LEU A 334 21.53 17.47 -5.65
C LEU A 334 20.63 18.57 -6.23
N PHE A 335 19.31 18.39 -6.15
CA PHE A 335 18.33 19.26 -6.78
C PHE A 335 17.22 19.75 -5.84
N PRO A 336 17.51 20.11 -4.56
CA PRO A 336 16.46 20.38 -3.57
C PRO A 336 15.63 21.62 -3.93
N THR A 337 16.25 22.68 -4.42
CA THR A 337 15.57 23.93 -4.80
C THR A 337 14.71 23.77 -6.04
N GLN A 338 15.18 23.00 -7.02
CA GLN A 338 14.41 22.69 -8.24
C GLN A 338 13.17 21.86 -7.91
N ILE A 339 13.33 20.84 -7.06
CA ILE A 339 12.23 19.99 -6.61
C ILE A 339 11.21 20.82 -5.79
N ALA A 340 11.68 21.64 -4.85
CA ALA A 340 10.79 22.54 -4.10
C ALA A 340 10.06 23.51 -5.01
N GLY A 341 10.73 24.04 -6.03
CA GLY A 341 10.16 24.98 -7.01
C GLY A 341 9.02 24.40 -7.84
N LEU A 342 8.97 23.09 -8.08
CA LEU A 342 7.84 22.45 -8.78
C LEU A 342 6.51 22.57 -8.01
N PHE A 343 6.58 22.69 -6.69
CA PHE A 343 5.39 22.77 -5.82
C PHE A 343 5.15 24.18 -5.25
N ASN A 344 6.17 25.04 -5.24
CA ASN A 344 6.08 26.42 -4.73
C ASN A 344 5.71 27.40 -5.83
N GLN A 345 4.43 27.42 -6.23
CA GLN A 345 3.92 28.32 -7.28
C GLN A 345 4.02 29.79 -6.90
N GLU A 346 3.88 30.13 -5.62
CA GLU A 346 3.96 31.50 -5.10
C GLU A 346 5.40 32.01 -4.98
N LYS A 347 6.40 31.15 -5.26
CA LYS A 347 7.85 31.46 -5.15
C LYS A 347 8.25 32.02 -3.79
N SER A 348 7.57 31.57 -2.72
CA SER A 348 7.91 31.98 -1.34
C SER A 348 9.33 31.49 -0.97
N PRO A 349 10.25 32.40 -0.61
CA PRO A 349 11.61 32.00 -0.18
C PRO A 349 11.59 31.18 1.10
N GLU A 350 10.70 31.51 2.04
CA GLU A 350 10.55 30.82 3.32
C GLU A 350 10.12 29.35 3.11
N LEU A 351 9.09 29.12 2.28
CA LEU A 351 8.62 27.78 1.93
C LEU A 351 9.74 26.97 1.26
N THR A 352 10.50 27.57 0.35
CA THR A 352 11.63 26.92 -0.31
C THR A 352 12.71 26.52 0.70
N ALA A 353 13.07 27.41 1.61
CA ALA A 353 14.09 27.13 2.64
C ALA A 353 13.67 25.98 3.56
N LEU A 354 12.41 25.94 4.02
CA LEU A 354 11.87 24.87 4.84
C LEU A 354 11.79 23.55 4.09
N ALA A 355 11.35 23.56 2.83
CA ALA A 355 11.30 22.35 2.00
C ALA A 355 12.70 21.77 1.72
N VAL A 356 13.68 22.62 1.40
CA VAL A 356 15.08 22.19 1.21
C VAL A 356 15.63 21.57 2.49
N ARG A 357 15.38 22.19 3.65
CA ARG A 357 15.80 21.64 4.95
C ARG A 357 15.12 20.29 5.22
N ALA A 358 13.82 20.19 4.93
CA ALA A 358 13.09 18.93 5.03
C ALA A 358 13.71 17.85 4.14
N PHE A 359 14.06 18.15 2.88
CA PHE A 359 14.65 17.16 1.97
C PHE A 359 15.99 16.63 2.50
N HIS A 360 16.86 17.50 2.99
CA HIS A 360 18.16 17.09 3.51
C HIS A 360 18.07 16.14 4.70
N LEU A 361 17.05 16.28 5.54
CA LEU A 361 16.88 15.46 6.74
C LEU A 361 15.95 14.28 6.50
N TYR A 362 14.77 14.52 5.96
CA TYR A 362 13.73 13.49 5.78
C TYR A 362 14.13 12.43 4.75
N PHE A 363 14.78 12.83 3.64
CA PHE A 363 15.09 11.88 2.55
C PHE A 363 16.16 10.85 2.90
N LEU A 364 16.91 11.04 4.00
CA LEU A 364 17.75 10.01 4.59
C LEU A 364 16.99 8.70 4.85
N ALA A 365 15.70 8.82 5.12
CA ALA A 365 14.82 7.67 5.34
C ALA A 365 14.71 6.74 4.13
N PHE A 366 14.74 7.27 2.91
CA PHE A 366 14.46 6.49 1.70
C PHE A 366 15.44 5.34 1.48
N ALA A 367 16.70 5.49 1.92
CA ALA A 367 17.69 4.42 1.85
C ALA A 367 17.28 3.18 2.69
N LEU A 368 16.61 3.38 3.82
CA LEU A 368 16.21 2.32 4.76
C LEU A 368 14.73 1.90 4.61
N MET A 369 13.88 2.82 4.20
CA MET A 369 12.43 2.62 4.06
C MET A 369 12.13 1.45 3.12
N GLY A 370 12.80 1.38 1.97
CA GLY A 370 12.67 0.28 1.03
C GLY A 370 13.04 -1.06 1.63
N PHE A 371 14.16 -1.13 2.36
CA PHE A 371 14.58 -2.34 3.05
C PHE A 371 13.54 -2.82 4.07
N ASN A 372 12.96 -1.91 4.86
CA ASN A 372 11.96 -2.24 5.86
C ASN A 372 10.65 -2.76 5.23
N ILE A 373 10.18 -2.13 4.16
CA ILE A 373 8.99 -2.58 3.42
C ILE A 373 9.22 -3.99 2.86
N ILE A 374 10.37 -4.24 2.23
CA ILE A 374 10.72 -5.57 1.68
C ILE A 374 10.86 -6.61 2.78
N THR A 375 11.43 -6.23 3.94
CA THR A 375 11.56 -7.11 5.11
C THR A 375 10.20 -7.54 5.65
N ILE A 376 9.29 -6.61 5.88
CA ILE A 376 7.92 -6.89 6.36
C ILE A 376 7.19 -7.78 5.35
N THR A 377 7.26 -7.44 4.06
CA THR A 377 6.65 -8.23 2.98
C THR A 377 7.21 -9.65 2.94
N THR A 378 8.52 -9.81 3.07
CA THR A 378 9.18 -11.13 3.06
C THR A 378 8.77 -12.00 4.24
N LEU A 379 8.75 -11.43 5.45
CA LEU A 379 8.29 -12.14 6.65
C LEU A 379 6.82 -12.55 6.53
N SER A 380 5.96 -11.66 6.03
CA SER A 380 4.54 -11.95 5.75
C SER A 380 4.40 -13.05 4.69
N ALA A 381 5.17 -12.99 3.60
CA ALA A 381 5.18 -13.96 2.52
C ALA A 381 5.67 -15.36 2.95
N MET A 382 6.53 -15.43 3.97
CA MET A 382 6.97 -16.68 4.62
C MET A 382 6.05 -17.11 5.78
N ALA A 383 4.89 -16.49 5.96
CA ALA A 383 3.98 -16.72 7.07
C ALA A 383 4.64 -16.58 8.47
N GLN A 384 5.69 -15.75 8.60
CA GLN A 384 6.28 -15.35 9.88
C GLN A 384 5.45 -14.21 10.48
N LEU A 385 4.24 -14.56 10.93
CA LEU A 385 3.14 -13.62 11.18
C LEU A 385 3.41 -12.69 12.36
N LYS A 386 4.02 -13.20 13.43
CA LYS A 386 4.33 -12.43 14.64
C LYS A 386 5.39 -11.38 14.37
N GLU A 387 6.41 -11.75 13.63
CA GLU A 387 7.54 -10.90 13.26
C GLU A 387 7.09 -9.80 12.28
N ALA A 388 6.30 -10.14 11.26
CA ALA A 388 5.75 -9.18 10.31
C ALA A 388 4.79 -8.19 10.98
N PHE A 389 3.89 -8.68 11.84
CA PHE A 389 2.95 -7.85 12.61
C PHE A 389 3.68 -6.88 13.55
N ALA A 390 4.67 -7.39 14.31
CA ALA A 390 5.44 -6.55 15.22
C ALA A 390 6.15 -5.41 14.49
N LEU A 391 6.84 -5.71 13.37
CA LEU A 391 7.50 -4.67 12.58
C LEU A 391 6.52 -3.66 12.01
N SER A 392 5.35 -4.09 11.53
CA SER A 392 4.33 -3.19 10.96
C SER A 392 3.77 -2.23 12.01
N ILE A 393 3.44 -2.70 13.23
CA ILE A 393 2.97 -1.85 14.32
C ILE A 393 4.06 -0.90 14.81
N LEU A 394 5.27 -1.43 15.01
CA LEU A 394 6.39 -0.61 15.48
C LEU A 394 6.71 0.50 14.49
N ARG A 395 6.78 0.18 13.19
CA ARG A 395 7.03 1.14 12.12
C ARG A 395 5.89 2.13 11.94
N GLY A 396 4.63 1.63 11.97
CA GLY A 396 3.45 2.43 11.65
C GLY A 396 3.01 3.40 12.74
N VAL A 397 3.14 3.02 14.03
CA VAL A 397 2.58 3.80 15.14
C VAL A 397 3.48 3.81 16.36
N ALA A 398 3.90 2.61 16.84
CA ALA A 398 4.43 2.46 18.18
C ALA A 398 5.84 3.04 18.39
N VAL A 399 6.64 3.19 17.34
CA VAL A 399 7.95 3.85 17.39
C VAL A 399 7.87 5.25 16.83
N ILE A 400 7.19 5.44 15.68
CA ILE A 400 7.19 6.73 14.98
C ILE A 400 6.57 7.86 15.82
N LEU A 401 5.46 7.61 16.54
CA LEU A 401 4.81 8.66 17.34
C LEU A 401 5.65 9.07 18.54
N PRO A 402 6.18 8.17 19.40
CA PRO A 402 7.10 8.57 20.46
C PRO A 402 8.35 9.28 19.95
N VAL A 403 8.94 8.81 18.84
CA VAL A 403 10.13 9.45 18.22
C VAL A 403 9.76 10.85 17.73
N LEU A 404 8.58 11.05 17.11
CA LEU A 404 8.10 12.36 16.68
C LEU A 404 8.03 13.33 17.84
N PHE A 405 7.36 12.97 18.93
CA PHE A 405 7.22 13.85 20.09
C PHE A 405 8.55 14.10 20.79
N LEU A 406 9.41 13.08 20.91
CA LEU A 406 10.72 13.20 21.56
C LEU A 406 11.65 14.11 20.75
N LEU A 407 11.81 13.84 19.45
CA LEU A 407 12.72 14.63 18.62
C LEU A 407 12.21 16.05 18.38
N SER A 408 10.91 16.24 18.22
CA SER A 408 10.33 17.59 18.09
C SER A 408 10.50 18.41 19.37
N TYR A 409 10.48 17.80 20.55
CA TYR A 409 10.73 18.48 21.82
C TYR A 409 12.18 18.97 21.94
N PHE A 410 13.18 18.14 21.57
CA PHE A 410 14.59 18.50 21.70
C PHE A 410 15.15 19.33 20.54
N PHE A 411 14.68 19.09 19.32
CA PHE A 411 15.25 19.67 18.10
C PHE A 411 14.25 20.51 17.29
N GLY A 412 13.04 20.74 17.82
CA GLY A 412 12.01 21.52 17.13
C GLY A 412 11.66 20.92 15.77
N LEU A 413 11.61 21.76 14.74
CA LEU A 413 11.22 21.36 13.40
C LEU A 413 12.22 20.37 12.75
N ASP A 414 13.52 20.52 12.99
CA ASP A 414 14.53 19.56 12.53
C ASP A 414 14.30 18.17 13.11
N GLY A 415 13.84 18.09 14.36
CA GLY A 415 13.46 16.84 15.00
C GLY A 415 12.28 16.16 14.31
N VAL A 416 11.32 16.96 13.82
CA VAL A 416 10.21 16.41 13.01
C VAL A 416 10.72 15.79 11.72
N TRP A 417 11.63 16.46 11.01
CA TRP A 417 12.22 15.93 9.77
C TRP A 417 13.07 14.67 10.01
N LEU A 418 13.75 14.58 11.14
CA LEU A 418 14.55 13.41 11.53
C LEU A 418 13.74 12.24 12.04
N THR A 419 12.45 12.43 12.34
CA THR A 419 11.59 11.37 12.90
C THR A 419 11.55 10.13 12.00
N ILE A 420 11.31 10.33 10.70
CA ILE A 420 11.21 9.19 9.77
C ILE A 420 12.56 8.45 9.63
N PRO A 421 13.70 9.13 9.36
CA PRO A 421 15.01 8.46 9.29
C PRO A 421 15.36 7.66 10.55
N VAL A 422 15.15 8.24 11.73
CA VAL A 422 15.43 7.57 13.00
C VAL A 422 14.52 6.35 13.20
N THR A 423 13.23 6.49 12.92
CA THR A 423 12.28 5.38 12.97
C THR A 423 12.70 4.26 12.00
N GLU A 424 12.98 4.59 10.75
CA GLU A 424 13.36 3.60 9.74
C GLU A 424 14.68 2.89 10.11
N LEU A 425 15.63 3.59 10.74
CA LEU A 425 16.87 3.00 11.24
C LEU A 425 16.60 1.99 12.35
N LEU A 426 15.80 2.36 13.36
CA LEU A 426 15.45 1.46 14.47
C LEU A 426 14.72 0.21 13.97
N ILE A 427 13.79 0.39 13.03
CA ILE A 427 13.05 -0.72 12.42
C ILE A 427 13.95 -1.59 11.55
N ALA A 428 14.93 -1.01 10.82
CA ALA A 428 15.88 -1.77 10.02
C ALA A 428 16.76 -2.68 10.90
N LEU A 429 17.27 -2.16 12.01
CA LEU A 429 18.06 -2.93 12.98
C LEU A 429 17.25 -4.11 13.53
N LEU A 430 16.01 -3.86 13.97
CA LEU A 430 15.12 -4.91 14.45
C LEU A 430 14.76 -5.89 13.32
N GLY A 431 14.51 -5.39 12.11
CA GLY A 431 14.20 -6.18 10.92
C GLY A 431 15.30 -7.19 10.58
N VAL A 432 16.58 -6.75 10.62
CA VAL A 432 17.73 -7.64 10.42
C VAL A 432 17.75 -8.75 11.47
N ILE A 433 17.55 -8.41 12.75
CA ILE A 433 17.53 -9.40 13.84
C ILE A 433 16.42 -10.44 13.60
N LEU A 434 15.22 -10.00 13.26
CA LEU A 434 14.08 -10.89 13.03
C LEU A 434 14.25 -11.74 11.77
N LEU A 435 14.83 -11.21 10.69
CA LEU A 435 15.17 -11.98 9.49
C LEU A 435 16.20 -13.07 9.80
N LEU A 436 17.26 -12.75 10.55
CA LEU A 436 18.29 -13.71 10.93
C LEU A 436 17.69 -14.83 11.82
N ARG A 437 16.83 -14.46 12.77
CA ARG A 437 16.09 -15.43 13.60
C ARG A 437 15.17 -16.31 12.76
N ALA A 438 14.43 -15.75 11.82
CA ALA A 438 13.57 -16.52 10.94
C ALA A 438 14.38 -17.49 10.07
N ARG A 439 15.50 -17.03 9.51
CA ARG A 439 16.42 -17.86 8.73
C ARG A 439 16.96 -19.03 9.54
N TRP A 440 17.41 -18.77 10.78
CA TRP A 440 17.94 -19.82 11.68
C TRP A 440 16.88 -20.85 12.05
N LYS A 441 15.68 -20.43 12.43
CA LYS A 441 14.54 -21.31 12.75
C LYS A 441 14.21 -22.24 11.58
N LEU A 442 14.15 -21.68 10.36
CA LEU A 442 13.82 -22.45 9.16
C LEU A 442 14.93 -23.45 8.78
N LYS A 443 16.19 -23.05 8.96
CA LYS A 443 17.32 -23.97 8.74
C LYS A 443 17.27 -25.15 9.71
N LYS A 444 17.07 -24.89 11.01
CA LYS A 444 16.99 -25.93 12.05
C LYS A 444 15.81 -26.87 11.85
N ALA A 445 14.65 -26.39 11.42
CA ALA A 445 13.49 -27.20 11.09
C ALA A 445 13.79 -28.18 9.95
N HIS A 446 14.48 -27.70 8.90
CA HIS A 446 14.85 -28.52 7.75
C HIS A 446 15.89 -29.60 8.09
N GLU A 447 16.86 -29.29 8.95
CA GLU A 447 17.86 -30.26 9.47
C GLU A 447 17.21 -31.36 10.30
N ASN A 448 16.24 -31.00 11.17
CA ASN A 448 15.51 -31.97 12.00
C ASN A 448 14.64 -32.91 11.15
N ASP A 449 13.99 -32.41 10.08
CA ASP A 449 13.21 -33.25 9.17
C ASP A 449 14.07 -34.23 8.38
N GLN A 450 15.31 -33.86 8.02
CA GLN A 450 16.28 -34.75 7.34
C GLN A 450 16.89 -35.81 8.27
N THR A 451 16.98 -35.52 9.57
CA THR A 451 17.48 -36.49 10.56
C THR A 451 16.39 -37.44 11.06
N ALA A 452 15.12 -37.13 10.83
CA ALA A 452 13.95 -37.94 11.20
C ALA A 452 13.44 -38.86 10.06
N ALA A 453 13.93 -38.66 8.83
CA ALA A 453 13.64 -39.48 7.63
C ALA A 453 14.78 -40.47 7.36
#